data_aaa54645e10e102bd8a473a10d58ac4a
#
_entry.id   aaa54645e10e102bd8a473a10d58ac4a
#
_cell.length_a   1.000
_cell.length_b   1.000
_cell.length_c   1.000
_cell.angle_alpha   90.00
_cell.angle_beta   90.00
_cell.angle_gamma   90.00
#
_symmetry.space_group_name_H-M   'P 1'
#
loop_
_entity.id
_entity.type
_entity.pdbx_description
1 polymer ?
#
loop_
_entity_poly.entity_id
_entity_poly.type
_entity_poly.pdbx_seq_one_letter_code
_entity_poly.pdbx_strand_id
1 'polypeptide(L)'
;NYGCMSYQARFLTGIAAGLMTKTNRIGVVGSYPIPEIVRNINALTLGAQSVNPNIEVNVIWINSWFDPPKDMDAAKALLDGGNDILYTTTDSPSVVVVAQKAWKRDGKEVWSMGNDAPMGLNGPDRYITGMMFHWSGVYKQLVDEVATGTWKPNRRMNLGLKQNCVALSPWGINVPGKVVNTVETIKTTWLDDEYDDFYPFS
;
A
#
# COMPACT_ATOMS: atom_id res chain seq x y z
N ASN A 1 -19.50 3.23 -14.11
CA ASN A 1 -18.06 3.17 -13.83
C ASN A 1 -17.86 3.10 -12.31
N TYR A 2 -17.02 2.20 -11.84
CA TYR A 2 -16.66 2.07 -10.43
C TYR A 2 -15.14 2.03 -10.28
N GLY A 3 -14.65 2.53 -9.14
CA GLY A 3 -13.23 2.51 -8.79
C GLY A 3 -13.05 2.58 -7.29
N CYS A 4 -11.96 1.98 -6.81
CA CYS A 4 -11.58 2.06 -5.41
C CYS A 4 -10.54 3.17 -5.19
N MET A 5 -10.73 3.94 -4.13
CA MET A 5 -9.81 5.01 -3.71
C MET A 5 -8.60 4.41 -2.97
N SER A 6 -7.79 3.64 -3.71
CA SER A 6 -6.62 2.93 -3.18
C SER A 6 -5.63 3.84 -2.46
N TYR A 7 -5.52 5.10 -2.89
CA TYR A 7 -4.65 6.11 -2.28
C TYR A 7 -4.94 6.36 -0.79
N GLN A 8 -6.17 6.15 -0.31
CA GLN A 8 -6.49 6.27 1.11
C GLN A 8 -5.73 5.25 1.96
N ALA A 9 -5.78 3.98 1.59
CA ALA A 9 -5.00 2.94 2.28
C ALA A 9 -3.49 3.12 2.07
N ARG A 10 -3.07 3.66 0.90
CA ARG A 10 -1.66 3.96 0.63
C ARG A 10 -1.10 5.04 1.55
N PHE A 11 -1.88 6.05 1.86
CA PHE A 11 -1.49 7.07 2.83
C PHE A 11 -1.25 6.44 4.21
N LEU A 12 -2.14 5.57 4.67
CA LEU A 12 -1.98 4.84 5.94
C LEU A 12 -0.74 3.93 5.94
N THR A 13 -0.49 3.23 4.83
CA THR A 13 0.74 2.44 4.69
C THR A 13 1.98 3.33 4.71
N GLY A 14 1.89 4.54 4.16
CA GLY A 14 2.94 5.56 4.24
C GLY A 14 3.26 5.95 5.68
N ILE A 15 2.24 6.21 6.51
CA ILE A 15 2.43 6.48 7.94
C ILE A 15 3.18 5.32 8.62
N ALA A 16 2.77 4.08 8.36
CA ALA A 16 3.46 2.90 8.90
C ALA A 16 4.94 2.86 8.48
N ALA A 17 5.23 3.09 7.20
CA ALA A 17 6.59 3.15 6.68
C ALA A 17 7.41 4.26 7.34
N GLY A 18 6.82 5.46 7.49
CA GLY A 18 7.47 6.60 8.12
C GLY A 18 7.84 6.40 9.59
N LEU A 19 7.00 5.66 10.32
CA LEU A 19 7.26 5.28 11.71
C LEU A 19 8.28 4.15 11.85
N MET A 20 8.49 3.35 10.81
CA MET A 20 9.35 2.17 10.82
C MET A 20 10.75 2.40 10.26
N THR A 21 10.91 3.31 9.30
CA THR A 21 12.21 3.56 8.66
C THR A 21 13.24 4.12 9.64
N LYS A 22 14.48 3.69 9.47
CA LYS A 22 15.66 4.20 10.19
C LYS A 22 16.56 5.05 9.29
N THR A 23 16.49 4.84 7.97
CA THR A 23 17.31 5.55 6.99
C THR A 23 16.60 6.77 6.39
N ASN A 24 15.30 6.94 6.68
CA ASN A 24 14.42 7.90 6.03
C ASN A 24 14.26 7.67 4.52
N ARG A 25 14.54 6.45 4.04
CA ARG A 25 14.51 6.11 2.61
C ARG A 25 13.56 4.94 2.35
N ILE A 26 12.55 5.20 1.54
CA ILE A 26 11.56 4.22 1.11
C ILE A 26 11.78 3.94 -0.37
N GLY A 27 12.04 2.68 -0.72
CA GLY A 27 12.18 2.23 -2.10
C GLY A 27 10.87 1.67 -2.64
N VAL A 28 10.44 2.13 -3.80
CA VAL A 28 9.23 1.66 -4.47
C VAL A 28 9.58 0.99 -5.80
N VAL A 29 9.19 -0.26 -5.97
CA VAL A 29 9.16 -0.91 -7.27
C VAL A 29 7.85 -0.52 -7.95
N GLY A 30 7.95 0.38 -8.93
CA GLY A 30 6.82 0.92 -9.68
C GLY A 30 6.47 0.07 -10.88
N SER A 31 5.18 -0.26 -11.05
CA SER A 31 4.68 -1.00 -12.22
C SER A 31 4.75 -0.13 -13.49
N TYR A 32 3.76 0.74 -13.69
CA TYR A 32 3.71 1.71 -14.79
C TYR A 32 3.49 3.13 -14.27
N PRO A 33 4.10 4.16 -14.89
CA PRO A 33 3.93 5.56 -14.47
C PRO A 33 2.60 6.15 -14.94
N ILE A 34 1.49 5.45 -14.71
CA ILE A 34 0.14 5.94 -15.01
C ILE A 34 -0.40 6.79 -13.86
N PRO A 35 -1.38 7.69 -14.10
CA PRO A 35 -1.87 8.62 -13.08
C PRO A 35 -2.32 7.96 -11.78
N GLU A 36 -2.92 6.78 -11.85
CA GLU A 36 -3.35 6.03 -10.65
C GLU A 36 -2.16 5.61 -9.78
N ILE A 37 -1.13 5.03 -10.39
CA ILE A 37 0.06 4.54 -9.67
C ILE A 37 0.87 5.71 -9.11
N VAL A 38 1.03 6.78 -9.89
CA VAL A 38 1.69 8.02 -9.41
C VAL A 38 0.94 8.60 -8.21
N ARG A 39 -0.40 8.70 -8.26
CA ARG A 39 -1.23 9.15 -7.15
C ARG A 39 -1.04 8.26 -5.91
N ASN A 40 -0.98 6.95 -6.08
CA ASN A 40 -0.78 5.99 -4.99
C ASN A 40 0.59 6.18 -4.32
N ILE A 41 1.65 6.36 -5.11
CA ILE A 41 3.00 6.64 -4.59
C ILE A 41 3.04 7.99 -3.87
N ASN A 42 2.41 9.03 -4.44
CA ASN A 42 2.31 10.33 -3.79
C ASN A 42 1.57 10.24 -2.45
N ALA A 43 0.46 9.49 -2.37
CA ALA A 43 -0.26 9.29 -1.13
C ALA A 43 0.60 8.58 -0.07
N LEU A 44 1.33 7.53 -0.45
CA LEU A 44 2.30 6.87 0.43
C LEU A 44 3.36 7.85 0.92
N THR A 45 3.92 8.67 0.02
CA THR A 45 4.93 9.68 0.34
C THR A 45 4.40 10.69 1.36
N LEU A 46 3.22 11.25 1.10
CA LEU A 46 2.59 12.23 2.02
C LEU A 46 2.28 11.61 3.38
N GLY A 47 1.78 10.36 3.40
CA GLY A 47 1.56 9.61 4.64
C GLY A 47 2.85 9.41 5.44
N ALA A 48 3.94 9.05 4.78
CA ALA A 48 5.24 8.88 5.42
C ALA A 48 5.79 10.22 5.94
N GLN A 49 5.71 11.27 5.12
CA GLN A 49 6.19 12.61 5.48
C GLN A 49 5.34 13.29 6.56
N SER A 50 4.08 12.91 6.73
CA SER A 50 3.23 13.45 7.81
C SER A 50 3.75 13.12 9.21
N VAL A 51 4.51 12.03 9.35
CA VAL A 51 5.11 11.59 10.62
C VAL A 51 6.63 11.77 10.65
N ASN A 52 7.26 11.91 9.49
CA ASN A 52 8.70 12.16 9.38
C ASN A 52 9.00 12.94 8.07
N PRO A 53 9.10 14.29 8.14
CA PRO A 53 9.26 15.15 6.96
C PRO A 53 10.57 14.95 6.19
N ASN A 54 11.54 14.23 6.76
CA ASN A 54 12.84 13.97 6.12
C ASN A 54 12.82 12.74 5.20
N ILE A 55 11.66 12.10 5.01
CA ILE A 55 11.56 10.90 4.19
C ILE A 55 11.72 11.23 2.70
N GLU A 56 12.57 10.44 2.06
CA GLU A 56 12.75 10.36 0.61
C GLU A 56 12.13 9.06 0.08
N VAL A 57 11.38 9.18 -1.03
CA VAL A 57 10.82 8.02 -1.73
C VAL A 57 11.52 7.86 -3.08
N ASN A 58 12.18 6.72 -3.25
CA ASN A 58 12.94 6.37 -4.46
C ASN A 58 12.15 5.35 -5.29
N VAL A 59 11.90 5.63 -6.56
CA VAL A 59 11.08 4.77 -7.43
C VAL A 59 11.91 4.19 -8.56
N ILE A 60 11.83 2.87 -8.76
CA ILE A 60 12.34 2.20 -9.96
C ILE A 60 11.14 1.66 -10.73
N TRP A 61 10.90 2.19 -11.93
CA TRP A 61 9.83 1.74 -12.81
C TRP A 61 10.27 0.52 -13.62
N ILE A 62 9.51 -0.59 -13.54
CA ILE A 62 9.82 -1.81 -14.29
C ILE A 62 9.01 -1.97 -15.58
N ASN A 63 8.01 -1.12 -15.80
CA ASN A 63 7.09 -1.14 -16.94
C ASN A 63 6.42 -2.52 -17.13
N SER A 64 5.98 -3.13 -16.02
CA SER A 64 5.23 -4.38 -16.01
C SER A 64 4.33 -4.44 -14.76
N TRP A 65 3.17 -5.09 -14.91
CA TRP A 65 2.31 -5.43 -13.76
C TRP A 65 2.82 -6.67 -13.01
N PHE A 66 3.41 -7.61 -13.75
CA PHE A 66 3.91 -8.85 -13.18
C PHE A 66 5.18 -9.31 -13.91
N ASP A 67 6.33 -9.12 -13.30
CA ASP A 67 7.64 -9.56 -13.80
C ASP A 67 8.56 -9.85 -12.60
N PRO A 68 8.44 -11.05 -11.98
CA PRO A 68 9.20 -11.40 -10.79
C PRO A 68 10.72 -11.19 -10.87
N PRO A 69 11.40 -11.51 -11.99
CA PRO A 69 12.82 -11.19 -12.16
C PRO A 69 13.13 -9.69 -12.05
N LYS A 70 12.41 -8.84 -12.81
CA LYS A 70 12.61 -7.39 -12.74
C LYS A 70 12.25 -6.80 -11.39
N ASP A 71 11.18 -7.31 -10.75
CA ASP A 71 10.82 -6.91 -9.38
C ASP A 71 11.98 -7.17 -8.41
N MET A 72 12.57 -8.37 -8.48
CA MET A 72 13.68 -8.73 -7.60
C MET A 72 14.92 -7.87 -7.85
N ASP A 73 15.24 -7.58 -9.10
CA ASP A 73 16.41 -6.78 -9.44
C ASP A 73 16.22 -5.31 -9.03
N ALA A 74 15.04 -4.75 -9.27
CA ALA A 74 14.69 -3.40 -8.81
C ALA A 74 14.70 -3.31 -7.26
N ALA A 75 14.14 -4.31 -6.57
CA ALA A 75 14.15 -4.33 -5.10
C ALA A 75 15.56 -4.41 -4.52
N LYS A 76 16.47 -5.21 -5.12
CA LYS A 76 17.89 -5.27 -4.71
C LYS A 76 18.58 -3.93 -4.96
N ALA A 77 18.37 -3.31 -6.12
CA ALA A 77 18.96 -2.00 -6.43
C ALA A 77 18.51 -0.92 -5.45
N LEU A 78 17.22 -0.90 -5.08
CA LEU A 78 16.70 0.00 -4.05
C LEU A 78 17.33 -0.27 -2.68
N LEU A 79 17.45 -1.53 -2.28
CA LEU A 79 18.09 -1.92 -1.04
C LEU A 79 19.57 -1.52 -0.99
N ASP A 80 20.31 -1.74 -2.08
CA ASP A 80 21.72 -1.35 -2.19
C ASP A 80 21.87 0.19 -2.25
N GLY A 81 20.83 0.91 -2.72
CA GLY A 81 20.71 2.36 -2.62
C GLY A 81 20.38 2.89 -1.21
N GLY A 82 20.35 2.03 -0.18
CA GLY A 82 20.17 2.42 1.23
C GLY A 82 18.70 2.58 1.66
N ASN A 83 17.74 2.11 0.87
CA ASN A 83 16.34 2.08 1.28
C ASN A 83 16.12 0.91 2.26
N ASP A 84 15.53 1.18 3.43
CA ASP A 84 15.25 0.18 4.46
C ASP A 84 13.77 -0.22 4.53
N ILE A 85 12.91 0.45 3.77
CA ILE A 85 11.54 0.04 3.51
C ILE A 85 11.40 -0.20 2.00
N LEU A 86 10.94 -1.39 1.63
CA LEU A 86 10.66 -1.74 0.23
C LEU A 86 9.16 -1.91 0.02
N TYR A 87 8.62 -1.22 -0.97
CA TYR A 87 7.23 -1.24 -1.35
C TYR A 87 7.06 -1.62 -2.83
N THR A 88 5.97 -2.26 -3.17
CA THR A 88 5.65 -2.60 -4.57
C THR A 88 4.31 -2.04 -5.01
N THR A 89 4.20 -1.74 -6.30
CA THR A 89 2.94 -1.48 -7.00
C THR A 89 2.68 -2.52 -8.10
N THR A 90 3.41 -3.63 -8.08
CA THR A 90 3.22 -4.77 -8.97
C THR A 90 2.41 -5.87 -8.27
N ASP A 91 1.93 -6.84 -9.04
CA ASP A 91 1.12 -7.97 -8.56
C ASP A 91 1.99 -9.12 -8.04
N SER A 92 3.30 -8.96 -8.05
CA SER A 92 4.27 -9.98 -7.62
C SER A 92 4.69 -9.78 -6.16
N PRO A 93 4.79 -10.84 -5.35
CA PRO A 93 5.34 -10.75 -3.99
C PRO A 93 6.87 -10.69 -3.94
N SER A 94 7.55 -10.57 -5.06
CA SER A 94 9.02 -10.65 -5.15
C SER A 94 9.75 -9.64 -4.29
N VAL A 95 9.22 -8.42 -4.16
CA VAL A 95 9.79 -7.37 -3.30
C VAL A 95 9.79 -7.80 -1.84
N VAL A 96 8.70 -8.41 -1.39
CA VAL A 96 8.56 -8.96 -0.02
C VAL A 96 9.56 -10.10 0.21
N VAL A 97 9.72 -10.98 -0.78
CA VAL A 97 10.70 -12.08 -0.73
C VAL A 97 12.13 -11.55 -0.67
N VAL A 98 12.47 -10.48 -1.40
CA VAL A 98 13.80 -9.86 -1.37
C VAL A 98 14.12 -9.31 0.03
N ALA A 99 13.22 -8.56 0.65
CA ALA A 99 13.40 -8.04 2.00
C ALA A 99 13.60 -9.17 3.01
N GLN A 100 12.78 -10.20 2.96
CA GLN A 100 12.86 -11.38 3.83
C GLN A 100 14.22 -12.10 3.67
N LYS A 101 14.69 -12.29 2.45
CA LYS A 101 15.99 -12.95 2.18
C LYS A 101 17.15 -12.09 2.62
N ALA A 102 17.12 -10.78 2.39
CA ALA A 102 18.16 -9.86 2.79
C ALA A 102 18.33 -9.84 4.33
N TRP A 103 17.22 -9.89 5.06
CA TRP A 103 17.30 -10.03 6.51
C TRP A 103 17.83 -11.38 6.96
N LYS A 104 17.28 -12.49 6.45
CA LYS A 104 17.66 -13.84 6.90
C LYS A 104 19.12 -14.19 6.58
N ARG A 105 19.58 -13.80 5.40
CA ARG A 105 20.88 -14.23 4.90
C ARG A 105 21.99 -13.23 5.22
N ASP A 106 21.69 -11.95 5.15
CA ASP A 106 22.68 -10.88 5.16
C ASP A 106 22.55 -9.99 6.42
N GLY A 107 21.58 -10.27 7.32
CA GLY A 107 21.33 -9.49 8.54
C GLY A 107 20.88 -8.05 8.28
N LYS A 108 20.47 -7.71 7.04
CA LYS A 108 20.07 -6.35 6.68
C LYS A 108 18.77 -5.96 7.37
N GLU A 109 18.75 -4.81 8.04
CA GLU A 109 17.55 -4.23 8.66
C GLU A 109 16.67 -3.59 7.58
N VAL A 110 15.84 -4.41 6.95
CA VAL A 110 14.93 -4.00 5.87
C VAL A 110 13.54 -4.56 6.13
N TRP A 111 12.52 -3.78 5.76
CA TRP A 111 11.12 -4.16 5.83
C TRP A 111 10.46 -4.08 4.47
N SER A 112 9.33 -4.75 4.31
CA SER A 112 8.56 -4.76 3.08
C SER A 112 7.09 -4.47 3.29
N MET A 113 6.44 -4.05 2.22
CA MET A 113 5.01 -3.75 2.18
C MET A 113 4.41 -4.31 0.88
N GLY A 114 3.17 -4.80 0.98
CA GLY A 114 2.49 -5.47 -0.12
C GLY A 114 1.54 -4.58 -0.91
N ASN A 115 1.05 -5.11 -2.01
CA ASN A 115 0.16 -4.47 -2.96
C ASN A 115 -1.04 -5.35 -3.29
N ASP A 116 -2.23 -4.75 -3.33
CA ASP A 116 -3.51 -5.28 -3.83
C ASP A 116 -4.05 -6.54 -3.14
N ALA A 117 -3.18 -7.32 -2.47
CA ALA A 117 -3.50 -8.54 -1.76
C ALA A 117 -2.60 -8.75 -0.53
N PRO A 118 -2.98 -9.63 0.42
CA PRO A 118 -2.12 -9.99 1.54
C PRO A 118 -0.85 -10.71 1.06
N MET A 119 0.31 -10.07 1.18
CA MET A 119 1.60 -10.66 0.77
C MET A 119 2.48 -11.10 1.95
N GLY A 120 2.02 -10.94 3.19
CA GLY A 120 2.82 -11.18 4.39
C GLY A 120 3.38 -12.60 4.52
N LEU A 121 2.71 -13.61 3.99
CA LEU A 121 3.20 -14.99 4.01
C LEU A 121 4.49 -15.20 3.19
N ASN A 122 4.79 -14.31 2.24
CA ASN A 122 6.02 -14.37 1.44
C ASN A 122 7.26 -13.79 2.16
N GLY A 123 7.05 -13.09 3.28
CA GLY A 123 8.11 -12.50 4.07
C GLY A 123 7.70 -12.24 5.52
N PRO A 124 7.32 -13.30 6.28
CA PRO A 124 6.59 -13.15 7.55
C PRO A 124 7.35 -12.39 8.62
N ASP A 125 8.69 -12.40 8.58
CA ASP A 125 9.50 -11.76 9.60
C ASP A 125 9.73 -10.26 9.33
N ARG A 126 9.65 -9.83 8.07
CA ARG A 126 9.99 -8.47 7.62
C ARG A 126 8.89 -7.82 6.77
N TYR A 127 7.66 -8.16 7.07
CA TYR A 127 6.48 -7.54 6.47
C TYR A 127 5.88 -6.53 7.45
N ILE A 128 5.49 -5.37 6.96
CA ILE A 128 4.77 -4.35 7.76
C ILE A 128 3.27 -4.56 7.59
N THR A 129 2.74 -4.19 6.46
CA THR A 129 1.35 -4.33 6.00
C THR A 129 1.34 -4.03 4.50
N GLY A 130 0.18 -3.86 3.92
CA GLY A 130 0.00 -3.43 2.54
C GLY A 130 -1.41 -2.90 2.33
N MET A 131 -1.69 -2.41 1.14
CA MET A 131 -3.05 -2.13 0.72
C MET A 131 -3.65 -3.38 0.08
N MET A 132 -4.94 -3.61 0.29
CA MET A 132 -5.69 -4.67 -0.39
C MET A 132 -7.06 -4.16 -0.84
N PHE A 133 -7.58 -4.77 -1.91
CA PHE A 133 -8.92 -4.54 -2.40
C PHE A 133 -9.93 -5.54 -1.83
N HIS A 134 -11.13 -5.06 -1.53
CA HIS A 134 -12.28 -5.86 -1.15
C HIS A 134 -13.39 -5.71 -2.21
N TRP A 135 -13.22 -6.33 -3.34
CA TRP A 135 -14.16 -6.24 -4.47
C TRP A 135 -15.53 -6.89 -4.22
N SER A 136 -15.62 -7.82 -3.26
CA SER A 136 -16.84 -8.59 -2.99
C SER A 136 -18.04 -7.71 -2.66
N GLY A 137 -17.86 -6.66 -1.87
CA GLY A 137 -18.92 -5.72 -1.51
C GLY A 137 -19.46 -4.96 -2.72
N VAL A 138 -18.55 -4.49 -3.58
CA VAL A 138 -18.90 -3.77 -4.81
C VAL A 138 -19.66 -4.66 -5.76
N TYR A 139 -19.16 -5.88 -6.00
CA TYR A 139 -19.80 -6.81 -6.93
C TYR A 139 -21.16 -7.27 -6.42
N LYS A 140 -21.28 -7.55 -5.10
CA LYS A 140 -22.56 -7.89 -4.50
C LYS A 140 -23.58 -6.76 -4.70
N GLN A 141 -23.21 -5.52 -4.41
CA GLN A 141 -24.09 -4.38 -4.59
C GLN A 141 -24.58 -4.26 -6.05
N LEU A 142 -23.68 -4.38 -7.02
CA LEU A 142 -24.04 -4.29 -8.45
C LEU A 142 -24.98 -5.43 -8.86
N VAL A 143 -24.75 -6.64 -8.39
CA VAL A 143 -25.62 -7.80 -8.65
C VAL A 143 -27.00 -7.59 -8.03
N ASP A 144 -27.08 -7.15 -6.77
CA ASP A 144 -28.34 -6.90 -6.07
C ASP A 144 -29.15 -5.80 -6.79
N GLU A 145 -28.51 -4.72 -7.24
CA GLU A 145 -29.17 -3.65 -7.99
C GLU A 145 -29.74 -4.12 -9.33
N VAL A 146 -29.02 -4.97 -10.05
CA VAL A 146 -29.53 -5.57 -11.30
C VAL A 146 -30.70 -6.50 -11.00
N ALA A 147 -30.59 -7.34 -9.98
CA ALA A 147 -31.63 -8.29 -9.60
C ALA A 147 -32.93 -7.60 -9.15
N THR A 148 -32.82 -6.45 -8.50
CA THR A 148 -33.97 -5.66 -8.00
C THR A 148 -34.47 -4.62 -9.00
N GLY A 149 -33.84 -4.49 -10.17
CA GLY A 149 -34.19 -3.47 -11.19
C GLY A 149 -33.88 -2.03 -10.77
N THR A 150 -33.06 -1.83 -9.74
CA THR A 150 -32.67 -0.50 -9.25
C THR A 150 -31.36 0.02 -9.85
N TRP A 151 -30.67 -0.79 -10.62
CA TRP A 151 -29.43 -0.41 -11.28
C TRP A 151 -29.63 0.79 -12.23
N LYS A 152 -28.72 1.76 -12.12
CA LYS A 152 -28.72 2.96 -12.98
C LYS A 152 -27.42 3.03 -13.79
N PRO A 153 -27.51 3.21 -15.12
CA PRO A 153 -26.32 3.42 -15.96
C PRO A 153 -25.68 4.79 -15.70
N ASN A 154 -24.45 4.96 -16.19
CA ASN A 154 -23.72 6.23 -16.23
C ASN A 154 -23.45 6.88 -14.86
N ARG A 155 -23.47 6.13 -13.77
CA ARG A 155 -23.01 6.61 -12.47
C ARG A 155 -21.53 6.31 -12.28
N ARG A 156 -20.84 7.15 -11.51
CA ARG A 156 -19.50 6.92 -11.02
C ARG A 156 -19.56 6.56 -9.54
N MET A 157 -18.97 5.44 -9.16
CA MET A 157 -18.82 5.00 -7.78
C MET A 157 -17.34 5.10 -7.41
N ASN A 158 -17.02 5.99 -6.47
CA ASN A 158 -15.69 6.06 -5.86
C ASN A 158 -15.84 5.51 -4.44
N LEU A 159 -15.23 4.36 -4.19
CA LEU A 159 -15.40 3.61 -2.95
C LEU A 159 -14.04 3.52 -2.25
N GLY A 160 -14.02 3.86 -0.98
CA GLY A 160 -12.79 3.93 -0.19
C GLY A 160 -12.77 3.01 1.02
N LEU A 161 -12.04 3.43 2.04
CA LEU A 161 -11.96 2.76 3.35
C LEU A 161 -13.34 2.66 4.01
N LYS A 162 -14.14 3.74 3.96
CA LYS A 162 -15.47 3.81 4.59
C LYS A 162 -16.44 2.78 3.99
N GLN A 163 -16.37 2.55 2.69
CA GLN A 163 -17.16 1.55 1.98
C GLN A 163 -16.51 0.17 1.97
N ASN A 164 -15.38 0.02 2.68
CA ASN A 164 -14.61 -1.22 2.71
C ASN A 164 -14.22 -1.76 1.32
N CYS A 165 -14.00 -0.86 0.33
CA CYS A 165 -13.50 -1.23 -0.99
C CYS A 165 -11.97 -1.41 -0.98
N VAL A 166 -11.30 -0.69 -0.08
CA VAL A 166 -9.87 -0.83 0.19
C VAL A 166 -9.64 -1.00 1.69
N ALA A 167 -8.58 -1.71 2.05
CA ALA A 167 -8.21 -1.95 3.44
C ALA A 167 -6.69 -2.08 3.58
N LEU A 168 -6.22 -2.03 4.82
CA LEU A 168 -4.87 -2.51 5.14
C LEU A 168 -4.90 -4.05 5.15
N SER A 169 -3.86 -4.67 4.60
CA SER A 169 -3.66 -6.12 4.77
C SER A 169 -3.30 -6.44 6.23
N PRO A 170 -3.39 -7.70 6.66
CA PRO A 170 -2.98 -8.07 8.01
C PRO A 170 -1.56 -7.56 8.34
N TRP A 171 -1.40 -7.05 9.54
CA TRP A 171 -0.12 -6.59 10.06
C TRP A 171 0.89 -7.72 10.19
N GLY A 172 2.15 -7.42 9.89
CA GLY A 172 3.26 -8.34 10.14
C GLY A 172 3.47 -8.58 11.64
N ILE A 173 3.85 -9.80 12.00
CA ILE A 173 3.95 -10.27 13.39
C ILE A 173 5.01 -9.53 14.22
N ASN A 174 6.00 -8.92 13.57
CA ASN A 174 7.10 -8.21 14.22
C ASN A 174 6.95 -6.68 14.14
N VAL A 175 5.82 -6.17 13.66
CA VAL A 175 5.53 -4.74 13.66
C VAL A 175 5.26 -4.27 15.10
N PRO A 176 5.95 -3.22 15.60
CA PRO A 176 5.70 -2.73 16.95
C PRO A 176 4.25 -2.30 17.16
N GLY A 177 3.65 -2.72 18.28
CA GLY A 177 2.26 -2.41 18.61
C GLY A 177 1.96 -0.90 18.61
N LYS A 178 2.94 -0.06 18.94
CA LYS A 178 2.81 1.39 18.84
C LYS A 178 2.53 1.86 17.41
N VAL A 179 3.21 1.28 16.42
CA VAL A 179 3.00 1.61 14.99
C VAL A 179 1.60 1.20 14.56
N VAL A 180 1.20 -0.04 14.88
CA VAL A 180 -0.13 -0.55 14.59
C VAL A 180 -1.21 0.36 15.18
N ASN A 181 -1.11 0.63 16.49
CA ASN A 181 -2.09 1.46 17.20
C ASN A 181 -2.19 2.88 16.63
N THR A 182 -1.05 3.50 16.28
CA THR A 182 -1.05 4.84 15.68
C THR A 182 -1.82 4.86 14.36
N VAL A 183 -1.53 3.92 13.46
CA VAL A 183 -2.16 3.87 12.13
C VAL A 183 -3.65 3.51 12.25
N GLU A 184 -4.00 2.52 13.10
CA GLU A 184 -5.40 2.14 13.29
C GLU A 184 -6.22 3.26 13.95
N THR A 185 -5.65 4.03 14.88
CA THR A 185 -6.31 5.21 15.45
C THR A 185 -6.60 6.26 14.38
N ILE A 186 -5.61 6.61 13.56
CA ILE A 186 -5.79 7.56 12.44
C ILE A 186 -6.87 7.06 11.49
N LYS A 187 -6.82 5.77 11.11
CA LYS A 187 -7.83 5.16 10.25
C LYS A 187 -9.23 5.27 10.86
N THR A 188 -9.38 4.98 12.14
CA THR A 188 -10.68 5.05 12.83
C THR A 188 -11.19 6.48 12.86
N THR A 189 -10.35 7.45 13.19
CA THR A 189 -10.72 8.88 13.17
C THR A 189 -11.26 9.30 11.80
N TRP A 190 -10.62 8.85 10.71
CA TRP A 190 -11.11 9.16 9.34
C TRP A 190 -12.43 8.49 8.99
N LEU A 191 -12.68 7.28 9.51
CA LEU A 191 -13.93 6.56 9.27
C LEU A 191 -15.10 7.21 10.03
N ASP A 192 -14.81 7.83 11.16
CA ASP A 192 -15.80 8.53 12.02
C ASP A 192 -16.08 9.95 11.53
N ASP A 193 -15.18 10.56 10.74
CA ASP A 193 -15.39 11.90 10.18
C ASP A 193 -16.49 11.88 9.12
N GLU A 194 -17.42 12.86 9.19
CA GLU A 194 -18.50 13.02 8.20
C GLU A 194 -18.00 13.43 6.81
N TYR A 195 -16.74 13.83 6.68
CA TYR A 195 -16.12 14.19 5.41
C TYR A 195 -15.79 12.92 4.60
N ASP A 196 -16.63 12.61 3.64
CA ASP A 196 -16.53 11.45 2.75
C ASP A 196 -15.34 11.54 1.76
N ASP A 197 -14.68 12.69 1.68
CA ASP A 197 -13.61 13.00 0.74
C ASP A 197 -12.30 13.35 1.48
N PHE A 198 -11.63 12.36 2.08
CA PHE A 198 -10.23 12.56 2.43
C PHE A 198 -9.41 12.63 1.14
N TYR A 199 -9.18 13.85 0.69
CA TYR A 199 -8.18 14.17 -0.32
C TYR A 199 -6.89 14.57 0.42
N PRO A 200 -5.84 13.73 0.43
CA PRO A 200 -4.56 14.12 1.03
C PRO A 200 -3.84 15.21 0.22
N PHE A 201 -4.52 15.82 -0.74
CA PHE A 201 -4.00 16.80 -1.70
C PHE A 201 -4.75 18.14 -1.69
N SER A 202 -5.56 18.43 -0.68
CA SER A 202 -6.20 19.74 -0.47
C SER A 202 -5.34 20.68 0.34
#